data_aac4a707cb4f8375dd2922920bfd6375
#
_entry.id   aac4a707cb4f8375dd2922920bfd6375
#
_cell.length_a   1.000
_cell.length_b   1.000
_cell.length_c   1.000
_cell.angle_alpha   90.00
_cell.angle_beta   90.00
_cell.angle_gamma   90.00
#
_symmetry.space_group_name_H-M   'P 1'
#
loop_
_entity.id
_entity.type
_entity.pdbx_description
1 polymer ?
#
loop_
_entity_poly.entity_id
_entity_poly.type
_entity_poly.pdbx_seq_one_letter_code
_entity_poly.pdbx_strand_id
1 'polypeptide(L)'
;MSKKVCKVKQGLLLLCCMVAATGCKQAPPAQMETEYEVMTVSPADRMISSAYSATIRGRQDIDIYPQVSGTLTKVCVTEGQRVKNGQTLFIIDQVPYEAALQTAVANVESAKASLATAQLTYDSKEELYKENVISSFDLSTAKNSLLAAKAQLAQAKAQEVSARNNLSYTVVKSPADGVVGTLPYRVGALVSSALAQPLTTVSDNSDMYVYFSMTENQLLGLIRQYGSKEEALKNMPAIDLQLNDKSAYSERGQIESISGVIDRSTGTVSLRAVFPNKEGLLHSGGAGNVIVPVQKTGALTIPQAATFEIQDKRYVYKVVDGKAQSSQVQVTRVNGGREFIVDEGLAPGDVIVAEGVGLLREGTPVKAKAAQTPVAGVTNANQSSSTETTTKSPATTTEN
;
A
#
# COMPACT_ATOMS: atom_id res chain seq x y z
N MET A 1 -15.56 -106.89 7.69
CA MET A 1 -16.19 -106.21 6.54
C MET A 1 -15.74 -104.75 6.48
N SER A 2 -14.53 -104.37 6.01
CA SER A 2 -14.13 -102.96 5.89
C SER A 2 -12.85 -102.75 5.04
N LYS A 3 -12.58 -103.51 4.00
CA LYS A 3 -11.39 -103.23 3.12
C LYS A 3 -11.70 -103.15 1.62
N LYS A 4 -12.96 -103.18 1.20
CA LYS A 4 -13.32 -103.02 -0.23
C LYS A 4 -13.90 -101.69 -0.68
N VAL A 5 -14.29 -100.85 0.25
CA VAL A 5 -14.90 -99.51 -0.08
C VAL A 5 -13.84 -98.36 -0.29
N CYS A 6 -12.61 -98.58 0.19
CA CYS A 6 -11.55 -97.57 0.09
C CYS A 6 -10.85 -97.48 -1.29
N LYS A 7 -10.88 -98.58 -2.09
CA LYS A 7 -10.21 -98.55 -3.43
C LYS A 7 -11.03 -97.91 -4.55
N VAL A 8 -12.36 -97.88 -4.44
CA VAL A 8 -13.22 -97.25 -5.46
C VAL A 8 -13.23 -95.74 -5.33
N LYS A 9 -13.06 -95.18 -4.11
CA LYS A 9 -12.96 -93.68 -3.89
C LYS A 9 -11.64 -93.12 -4.35
N GLN A 10 -10.54 -93.88 -4.34
CA GLN A 10 -9.23 -93.44 -4.80
C GLN A 10 -9.11 -93.40 -6.33
N GLY A 11 -9.79 -94.25 -7.07
CA GLY A 11 -9.84 -94.25 -8.52
C GLY A 11 -10.65 -93.07 -9.09
N LEU A 12 -11.74 -92.72 -8.42
CA LEU A 12 -12.61 -91.60 -8.84
C LEU A 12 -11.98 -90.23 -8.58
N LEU A 13 -11.11 -90.11 -7.55
CA LEU A 13 -10.40 -88.88 -7.23
C LEU A 13 -9.24 -88.60 -8.21
N LEU A 14 -8.59 -89.66 -8.75
CA LEU A 14 -7.50 -89.57 -9.72
C LEU A 14 -8.01 -89.21 -11.14
N LEU A 15 -9.25 -89.62 -11.50
CA LEU A 15 -9.86 -89.26 -12.77
C LEU A 15 -10.36 -87.81 -12.81
N CYS A 16 -10.76 -87.24 -11.66
CA CYS A 16 -11.19 -85.87 -11.55
C CYS A 16 -10.00 -84.87 -11.61
N CYS A 17 -8.79 -85.28 -11.19
CA CYS A 17 -7.59 -84.47 -11.28
C CYS A 17 -6.96 -84.36 -12.70
N MET A 18 -7.24 -85.30 -13.61
CA MET A 18 -6.71 -85.26 -14.97
C MET A 18 -7.51 -84.38 -15.95
N VAL A 19 -8.75 -83.99 -15.63
CA VAL A 19 -9.61 -83.17 -16.47
C VAL A 19 -9.41 -81.70 -16.13
N ALA A 20 -8.75 -81.31 -15.00
CA ALA A 20 -8.51 -79.90 -14.57
C ALA A 20 -7.23 -79.34 -15.16
N ALA A 21 -6.47 -80.02 -16.02
CA ALA A 21 -5.19 -79.52 -16.57
C ALA A 21 -5.28 -78.90 -17.99
N THR A 22 -6.49 -78.74 -18.56
CA THR A 22 -6.63 -77.86 -19.76
C THR A 22 -6.71 -76.41 -19.31
N GLY A 23 -5.51 -75.87 -19.08
CA GLY A 23 -5.34 -74.46 -18.70
C GLY A 23 -5.96 -73.53 -19.74
N CYS A 24 -6.93 -72.74 -19.31
CA CYS A 24 -7.23 -71.49 -19.96
C CYS A 24 -5.94 -70.62 -20.02
N LYS A 25 -5.35 -70.53 -21.19
CA LYS A 25 -4.46 -69.36 -21.49
C LYS A 25 -5.32 -68.13 -21.37
N GLN A 26 -5.32 -67.55 -20.17
CA GLN A 26 -5.83 -66.18 -19.98
C GLN A 26 -4.92 -65.25 -20.79
N ALA A 27 -5.43 -64.74 -21.89
CA ALA A 27 -4.77 -63.65 -22.61
C ALA A 27 -4.53 -62.52 -21.60
N PRO A 28 -3.36 -61.90 -21.58
CA PRO A 28 -3.13 -60.76 -20.74
C PRO A 28 -4.25 -59.73 -21.02
N PRO A 29 -4.83 -59.08 -19.98
CA PRO A 29 -5.85 -58.07 -20.20
C PRO A 29 -5.31 -57.09 -21.19
N ALA A 30 -6.03 -56.88 -22.29
CA ALA A 30 -5.75 -55.81 -23.22
C ALA A 30 -5.66 -54.53 -22.38
N GLN A 31 -4.45 -54.01 -22.23
CA GLN A 31 -4.28 -52.70 -21.64
C GLN A 31 -5.13 -51.75 -22.49
N MET A 32 -6.26 -51.27 -21.96
CA MET A 32 -6.98 -50.18 -22.57
C MET A 32 -5.98 -49.04 -22.69
N GLU A 33 -5.55 -48.76 -23.90
CA GLU A 33 -4.73 -47.58 -24.20
C GLU A 33 -5.56 -46.36 -23.90
N THR A 34 -5.38 -45.83 -22.70
CA THR A 34 -6.07 -44.60 -22.27
C THR A 34 -5.43 -43.46 -23.02
N GLU A 35 -6.22 -42.74 -23.78
CA GLU A 35 -5.76 -41.51 -24.45
C GLU A 35 -5.65 -40.43 -23.41
N TYR A 36 -4.48 -39.77 -23.34
CA TYR A 36 -4.21 -38.64 -22.44
C TYR A 36 -4.05 -37.37 -23.23
N GLU A 37 -4.58 -36.29 -22.70
CA GLU A 37 -4.36 -34.97 -23.27
C GLU A 37 -2.93 -34.55 -23.01
N VAL A 38 -2.18 -34.28 -24.09
CA VAL A 38 -0.79 -33.84 -24.00
C VAL A 38 -0.64 -32.44 -24.55
N MET A 39 0.27 -31.67 -23.97
CA MET A 39 0.63 -30.34 -24.43
C MET A 39 2.14 -30.20 -24.60
N THR A 40 2.56 -29.43 -25.60
CA THR A 40 3.95 -29.03 -25.76
C THR A 40 4.21 -27.76 -25.00
N VAL A 41 5.19 -27.75 -24.12
CA VAL A 41 5.56 -26.58 -23.32
C VAL A 41 6.34 -25.62 -24.21
N SER A 42 5.74 -24.47 -24.47
CA SER A 42 6.38 -23.39 -25.26
C SER A 42 6.60 -22.15 -24.43
N PRO A 43 7.72 -21.43 -24.61
CA PRO A 43 7.95 -20.16 -23.95
C PRO A 43 6.95 -19.14 -24.46
N ALA A 44 6.33 -18.41 -23.53
CA ALA A 44 5.40 -17.33 -23.83
C ALA A 44 5.63 -16.16 -22.87
N ASP A 45 5.44 -14.95 -23.36
CA ASP A 45 5.46 -13.79 -22.50
C ASP A 45 4.15 -13.73 -21.70
N ARG A 46 4.29 -13.65 -20.39
CA ARG A 46 3.14 -13.66 -19.46
C ARG A 46 3.20 -12.47 -18.51
N MET A 47 2.06 -11.83 -18.33
CA MET A 47 1.86 -10.86 -17.25
C MET A 47 1.52 -11.63 -15.97
N ILE A 48 2.34 -11.46 -14.95
CA ILE A 48 2.18 -12.06 -13.64
C ILE A 48 1.82 -10.96 -12.66
N SER A 49 0.83 -11.18 -11.85
CA SER A 49 0.47 -10.24 -10.78
C SER A 49 1.09 -10.72 -9.47
N SER A 50 1.94 -9.91 -8.89
CA SER A 50 2.50 -10.13 -7.55
C SER A 50 1.77 -9.24 -6.55
N ALA A 51 1.28 -9.83 -5.47
CA ALA A 51 0.60 -9.12 -4.39
C ALA A 51 1.59 -8.81 -3.25
N TYR A 52 1.63 -7.56 -2.82
CA TYR A 52 2.48 -7.07 -1.73
C TYR A 52 1.60 -6.44 -0.67
N SER A 53 1.79 -6.84 0.59
CA SER A 53 1.12 -6.18 1.71
C SER A 53 1.52 -4.71 1.79
N ALA A 54 0.55 -3.85 1.96
CA ALA A 54 0.73 -2.41 1.90
C ALA A 54 0.02 -1.69 3.04
N THR A 55 0.60 -0.57 3.45
CA THR A 55 0.01 0.38 4.40
C THR A 55 -0.41 1.63 3.65
N ILE A 56 -1.62 2.08 3.88
CA ILE A 56 -2.22 3.26 3.27
C ILE A 56 -2.06 4.43 4.25
N ARG A 57 -1.55 5.56 3.75
CA ARG A 57 -1.41 6.81 4.52
C ARG A 57 -1.95 7.97 3.72
N GLY A 58 -2.46 8.98 4.41
CA GLY A 58 -2.77 10.27 3.78
C GLY A 58 -1.52 10.89 3.15
N ARG A 59 -1.72 11.78 2.20
CA ARG A 59 -0.61 12.53 1.59
C ARG A 59 0.20 13.27 2.65
N GLN A 60 -0.47 13.77 3.67
CA GLN A 60 0.14 14.43 4.81
C GLN A 60 -0.71 14.16 6.06
N ASP A 61 -0.11 13.55 7.07
CA ASP A 61 -0.71 13.38 8.40
C ASP A 61 0.04 14.31 9.36
N ILE A 62 -0.68 15.31 9.91
CA ILE A 62 -0.09 16.31 10.79
C ILE A 62 -0.69 16.16 12.18
N ASP A 63 0.14 15.81 13.13
CA ASP A 63 -0.23 15.75 14.53
C ASP A 63 -0.25 17.15 15.14
N ILE A 64 -1.38 17.55 15.68
CA ILE A 64 -1.63 18.87 16.24
C ILE A 64 -1.36 18.86 17.76
N TYR A 65 -0.29 19.51 18.14
CA TYR A 65 0.07 19.73 19.54
C TYR A 65 -0.15 21.19 19.95
N PRO A 66 -0.57 21.46 21.20
CA PRO A 66 -0.65 22.82 21.71
C PRO A 66 0.77 23.36 21.92
N GLN A 67 0.99 24.64 21.59
CA GLN A 67 2.28 25.30 21.81
C GLN A 67 2.37 25.98 23.17
N VAL A 68 1.22 26.17 23.84
CA VAL A 68 1.08 26.77 25.16
C VAL A 68 0.25 25.89 26.09
N SER A 69 0.46 26.02 27.39
CA SER A 69 -0.27 25.25 28.41
C SER A 69 -1.53 25.97 28.85
N GLY A 70 -2.58 25.24 29.14
CA GLY A 70 -3.83 25.80 29.65
C GLY A 70 -5.00 24.83 29.57
N THR A 71 -6.16 25.26 30.02
CA THR A 71 -7.39 24.47 29.93
C THR A 71 -8.08 24.68 28.59
N LEU A 72 -8.54 23.61 27.94
CA LEU A 72 -9.36 23.72 26.73
C LEU A 72 -10.73 24.34 27.07
N THR A 73 -10.97 25.54 26.54
CA THR A 73 -12.25 26.25 26.72
C THR A 73 -13.26 25.88 25.65
N LYS A 74 -12.78 25.57 24.44
CA LYS A 74 -13.65 25.22 23.31
C LYS A 74 -12.97 24.25 22.37
N VAL A 75 -13.74 23.25 21.89
CA VAL A 75 -13.45 22.39 20.76
C VAL A 75 -14.37 22.82 19.62
N CYS A 76 -13.77 23.30 18.49
CA CYS A 76 -14.49 23.93 17.40
C CYS A 76 -14.78 22.97 16.24
N VAL A 77 -14.35 21.72 16.33
CA VAL A 77 -14.46 20.70 15.27
C VAL A 77 -14.98 19.39 15.83
N THR A 78 -15.44 18.53 14.94
CA THR A 78 -15.86 17.15 15.23
C THR A 78 -14.95 16.14 14.53
N GLU A 79 -14.88 14.93 15.06
CA GLU A 79 -14.15 13.82 14.43
C GLU A 79 -14.69 13.56 13.03
N GLY A 80 -13.81 13.35 12.06
CA GLY A 80 -14.16 13.15 10.65
C GLY A 80 -14.53 14.41 9.89
N GLN A 81 -14.56 15.58 10.52
CA GLN A 81 -14.89 16.83 9.85
C GLN A 81 -13.77 17.27 8.90
N ARG A 82 -14.14 17.74 7.70
CA ARG A 82 -13.20 18.40 6.81
C ARG A 82 -12.90 19.83 7.28
N VAL A 83 -11.64 20.17 7.34
CA VAL A 83 -11.14 21.48 7.75
C VAL A 83 -10.23 22.08 6.70
N LYS A 84 -10.14 23.41 6.71
CA LYS A 84 -9.24 24.18 5.83
C LYS A 84 -8.04 24.70 6.60
N ASN A 85 -6.96 24.98 5.87
CA ASN A 85 -5.81 25.68 6.43
C ASN A 85 -6.23 26.98 7.14
N GLY A 86 -5.72 27.20 8.35
CA GLY A 86 -6.06 28.35 9.19
C GLY A 86 -7.38 28.23 9.97
N GLN A 87 -8.19 27.20 9.74
CA GLN A 87 -9.44 26.98 10.49
C GLN A 87 -9.13 26.68 11.95
N THR A 88 -9.87 27.33 12.87
CA THR A 88 -9.72 27.08 14.31
C THR A 88 -10.24 25.72 14.69
N LEU A 89 -9.40 24.94 15.37
CA LEU A 89 -9.71 23.60 15.88
C LEU A 89 -10.04 23.63 17.38
N PHE A 90 -9.18 24.30 18.16
CA PHE A 90 -9.32 24.35 19.63
C PHE A 90 -9.02 25.78 20.11
N ILE A 91 -9.59 26.11 21.25
CA ILE A 91 -9.31 27.34 21.99
C ILE A 91 -8.89 26.94 23.41
N ILE A 92 -7.71 27.38 23.80
CA ILE A 92 -7.14 27.25 25.14
C ILE A 92 -7.49 28.52 25.91
N ASP A 93 -7.59 28.45 27.24
CA ASP A 93 -7.88 29.60 28.09
C ASP A 93 -6.94 30.79 27.76
N GLN A 94 -7.53 31.88 27.31
CA GLN A 94 -6.83 33.07 26.84
C GLN A 94 -6.57 34.07 27.94
N VAL A 95 -7.34 34.06 29.03
CA VAL A 95 -7.32 35.09 30.08
C VAL A 95 -5.92 35.35 30.63
N PRO A 96 -5.11 34.36 31.02
CA PRO A 96 -3.77 34.63 31.54
C PRO A 96 -2.83 35.20 30.47
N TYR A 97 -3.01 34.85 29.21
CA TYR A 97 -2.19 35.33 28.09
C TYR A 97 -2.57 36.78 27.68
N GLU A 98 -3.86 37.10 27.73
CA GLU A 98 -4.34 38.49 27.52
C GLU A 98 -3.80 39.43 28.59
N ALA A 99 -3.85 39.01 29.85
CA ALA A 99 -3.29 39.80 30.98
C ALA A 99 -1.78 40.00 30.83
N ALA A 100 -1.04 38.95 30.40
CA ALA A 100 0.39 39.05 30.13
C ALA A 100 0.70 40.01 28.98
N LEU A 101 -0.09 39.97 27.89
CA LEU A 101 0.04 40.91 26.78
C LEU A 101 -0.24 42.35 27.22
N GLN A 102 -1.31 42.59 27.98
CA GLN A 102 -1.62 43.90 28.54
C GLN A 102 -0.47 44.47 29.37
N THR A 103 0.13 43.61 30.22
CA THR A 103 1.30 44.01 31.03
C THR A 103 2.50 44.35 30.13
N ALA A 104 2.77 43.57 29.10
CA ALA A 104 3.85 43.86 28.17
C ALA A 104 3.63 45.15 27.37
N VAL A 105 2.40 45.45 26.93
CA VAL A 105 2.02 46.69 26.28
C VAL A 105 2.25 47.89 27.21
N ALA A 106 1.83 47.79 28.48
CA ALA A 106 2.05 48.87 29.45
C ALA A 106 3.56 49.13 29.68
N ASN A 107 4.40 48.09 29.69
CA ASN A 107 5.85 48.23 29.80
C ASN A 107 6.44 48.93 28.55
N VAL A 108 5.93 48.69 27.34
CA VAL A 108 6.34 49.41 26.14
C VAL A 108 5.98 50.86 26.24
N GLU A 109 4.81 51.26 26.72
CA GLU A 109 4.41 52.66 26.88
C GLU A 109 5.27 53.34 27.95
N SER A 110 5.59 52.70 29.05
CA SER A 110 6.52 53.21 30.07
C SER A 110 7.93 53.42 29.49
N ALA A 111 8.45 52.48 28.72
CA ALA A 111 9.76 52.60 28.06
C ALA A 111 9.77 53.71 26.98
N LYS A 112 8.67 53.92 26.27
CA LYS A 112 8.50 55.05 25.32
C LYS A 112 8.57 56.39 26.04
N ALA A 113 7.89 56.53 27.17
CA ALA A 113 7.94 57.76 27.97
C ALA A 113 9.36 58.05 28.49
N SER A 114 10.05 57.01 28.98
CA SER A 114 11.44 57.12 29.42
C SER A 114 12.39 57.49 28.27
N LEU A 115 12.18 56.92 27.08
CA LEU A 115 12.93 57.32 25.89
C LEU A 115 12.67 58.78 25.49
N ALA A 116 11.42 59.24 25.52
CA ALA A 116 11.08 60.61 25.21
C ALA A 116 11.77 61.62 26.17
N THR A 117 11.80 61.33 27.47
CA THR A 117 12.50 62.09 28.47
C THR A 117 14.02 62.12 28.22
N ALA A 118 14.63 60.99 27.93
CA ALA A 118 16.06 60.90 27.64
C ALA A 118 16.44 61.59 26.35
N GLN A 119 15.56 61.54 25.33
CA GLN A 119 15.74 62.25 24.06
C GLN A 119 15.70 63.76 24.30
N LEU A 120 14.69 64.29 25.02
CA LEU A 120 14.57 65.68 25.36
C LEU A 120 15.79 66.20 26.14
N THR A 121 16.28 65.43 27.11
CA THR A 121 17.47 65.71 27.89
C THR A 121 18.72 65.78 27.01
N TYR A 122 18.87 64.85 26.09
CA TYR A 122 19.98 64.82 25.14
C TYR A 122 19.92 66.06 24.22
N ASP A 123 18.80 66.39 23.65
CA ASP A 123 18.59 67.45 22.70
C ASP A 123 18.92 68.84 23.40
N SER A 124 18.39 69.05 24.62
CA SER A 124 18.73 70.24 25.44
C SER A 124 20.22 70.31 25.75
N LYS A 125 20.87 69.22 26.10
CA LYS A 125 22.31 69.17 26.37
C LYS A 125 23.13 69.43 25.11
N GLU A 126 22.68 68.90 23.95
CA GLU A 126 23.33 69.18 22.67
C GLU A 126 23.31 70.65 22.30
N GLU A 127 22.22 71.40 22.53
CA GLU A 127 22.09 72.80 22.32
C GLU A 127 23.05 73.60 23.24
N LEU A 128 23.04 73.25 24.56
CA LEU A 128 23.96 73.92 25.51
C LEU A 128 25.44 73.64 25.21
N TYR A 129 25.76 72.49 24.65
CA TYR A 129 27.13 72.16 24.22
C TYR A 129 27.55 72.97 23.00
N LYS A 130 26.67 73.23 22.05
CA LYS A 130 26.92 74.12 20.88
C LYS A 130 27.23 75.52 21.31
N GLU A 131 26.61 76.00 22.40
CA GLU A 131 26.85 77.33 23.00
C GLU A 131 28.04 77.35 23.98
N ASN A 132 28.81 76.25 24.09
CA ASN A 132 29.97 76.03 24.99
C ASN A 132 29.62 76.20 26.49
N VAL A 133 28.38 75.95 26.91
CA VAL A 133 27.92 76.08 28.31
C VAL A 133 28.23 74.82 29.13
N ILE A 134 28.32 73.64 28.48
CA ILE A 134 28.57 72.32 29.16
C ILE A 134 29.77 71.57 28.59
N SER A 135 30.28 70.61 29.33
CA SER A 135 31.44 69.80 28.94
C SER A 135 31.01 68.69 27.95
N SER A 136 32.01 68.23 27.18
CA SER A 136 31.80 67.02 26.30
C SER A 136 31.44 65.78 27.09
N PHE A 137 31.85 65.69 28.35
CA PHE A 137 31.50 64.57 29.26
C PHE A 137 30.00 64.59 29.57
N ASP A 138 29.40 65.72 29.83
CA ASP A 138 27.97 65.87 30.13
C ASP A 138 27.12 65.51 28.91
N LEU A 139 27.52 65.95 27.71
CA LEU A 139 26.84 65.51 26.46
C LEU A 139 26.96 63.99 26.24
N SER A 140 28.17 63.40 26.43
CA SER A 140 28.38 62.00 26.28
C SER A 140 27.55 61.18 27.28
N THR A 141 27.39 61.66 28.50
CA THR A 141 26.55 61.02 29.53
C THR A 141 25.08 61.01 29.12
N ALA A 142 24.58 62.16 28.60
CA ALA A 142 23.20 62.27 28.10
C ALA A 142 22.98 61.33 26.89
N LYS A 143 23.95 61.25 25.98
CA LYS A 143 23.92 60.36 24.83
C LYS A 143 23.85 58.87 25.27
N ASN A 144 24.68 58.49 26.26
CA ASN A 144 24.65 57.11 26.79
C ASN A 144 23.31 56.81 27.47
N SER A 145 22.72 57.76 28.20
CA SER A 145 21.39 57.64 28.79
C SER A 145 20.30 57.46 27.72
N LEU A 146 20.38 58.18 26.62
CA LEU A 146 19.49 58.04 25.48
C LEU A 146 19.63 56.63 24.83
N LEU A 147 20.88 56.18 24.64
CA LEU A 147 21.12 54.81 24.09
C LEU A 147 20.59 53.74 25.01
N ALA A 148 20.74 53.87 26.32
CA ALA A 148 20.17 52.95 27.31
C ALA A 148 18.64 52.91 27.26
N ALA A 149 17.98 54.09 27.17
CA ALA A 149 16.52 54.16 27.03
C ALA A 149 16.03 53.57 25.69
N LYS A 150 16.77 53.75 24.59
CA LYS A 150 16.48 53.07 23.31
C LYS A 150 16.56 51.55 23.44
N ALA A 151 17.59 51.03 24.11
CA ALA A 151 17.76 49.58 24.35
C ALA A 151 16.62 49.06 25.23
N GLN A 152 16.22 49.75 26.27
CA GLN A 152 15.10 49.39 27.14
C GLN A 152 13.76 49.30 26.36
N LEU A 153 13.49 50.28 25.47
CA LEU A 153 12.30 50.20 24.60
C LEU A 153 12.36 49.00 23.65
N ALA A 154 13.53 48.73 23.07
CA ALA A 154 13.69 47.55 22.20
C ALA A 154 13.42 46.23 22.96
N GLN A 155 13.91 46.13 24.21
CA GLN A 155 13.64 44.99 25.08
C GLN A 155 12.15 44.84 25.41
N ALA A 156 11.47 45.94 25.78
CA ALA A 156 10.04 45.93 26.08
C ALA A 156 9.20 45.51 24.87
N LYS A 157 9.55 46.01 23.67
CA LYS A 157 8.89 45.60 22.41
C LYS A 157 9.10 44.13 22.12
N ALA A 158 10.28 43.56 22.36
CA ALA A 158 10.53 42.15 22.20
C ALA A 158 9.65 41.27 23.15
N GLN A 159 9.47 41.75 24.40
CA GLN A 159 8.57 41.09 25.37
C GLN A 159 7.10 41.18 24.93
N GLU A 160 6.65 42.32 24.37
CA GLU A 160 5.30 42.46 23.81
C GLU A 160 5.06 41.46 22.66
N VAL A 161 6.00 41.33 21.72
CA VAL A 161 5.92 40.37 20.62
C VAL A 161 5.83 38.94 21.14
N SER A 162 6.62 38.59 22.15
CA SER A 162 6.57 37.26 22.77
C SER A 162 5.21 36.98 23.41
N ALA A 163 4.67 37.96 24.21
CA ALA A 163 3.36 37.80 24.83
C ALA A 163 2.22 37.69 23.79
N ARG A 164 2.32 38.47 22.71
CA ARG A 164 1.36 38.43 21.59
C ARG A 164 1.39 37.07 20.88
N ASN A 165 2.57 36.50 20.65
CA ASN A 165 2.72 35.17 20.06
C ASN A 165 2.13 34.08 20.96
N ASN A 166 2.40 34.12 22.28
CA ASN A 166 1.83 33.22 23.24
C ASN A 166 0.29 33.26 23.25
N LEU A 167 -0.28 34.47 23.19
CA LEU A 167 -1.72 34.61 23.05
C LEU A 167 -2.24 34.02 21.71
N SER A 168 -1.52 34.23 20.62
CA SER A 168 -1.93 33.65 19.33
C SER A 168 -1.93 32.14 19.31
N TYR A 169 -1.05 31.48 20.07
CA TYR A 169 -0.94 30.05 20.21
C TYR A 169 -2.07 29.43 21.06
N THR A 170 -2.84 30.21 21.79
CA THR A 170 -4.04 29.75 22.48
C THR A 170 -5.15 29.37 21.51
N VAL A 171 -5.14 29.90 20.29
CA VAL A 171 -6.05 29.53 19.22
C VAL A 171 -5.34 28.54 18.30
N VAL A 172 -5.58 27.26 18.54
CA VAL A 172 -5.00 26.16 17.76
C VAL A 172 -5.72 26.05 16.43
N LYS A 173 -4.97 26.21 15.32
CA LYS A 173 -5.50 26.21 13.95
C LYS A 173 -4.95 25.03 13.16
N SER A 174 -5.69 24.63 12.12
CA SER A 174 -5.20 23.65 11.17
C SER A 174 -4.08 24.21 10.31
N PRO A 175 -2.92 23.54 10.17
CA PRO A 175 -1.83 23.98 9.31
C PRO A 175 -2.06 23.63 7.83
N ALA A 176 -3.01 22.74 7.52
CA ALA A 176 -3.31 22.25 6.18
C ALA A 176 -4.79 21.99 5.99
N ASP A 177 -5.20 21.80 4.75
CA ASP A 177 -6.52 21.25 4.42
C ASP A 177 -6.51 19.74 4.71
N GLY A 178 -7.63 19.21 5.22
CA GLY A 178 -7.68 17.78 5.54
C GLY A 178 -8.92 17.36 6.33
N VAL A 179 -8.85 16.16 6.89
CA VAL A 179 -9.89 15.57 7.74
C VAL A 179 -9.36 15.43 9.17
N VAL A 180 -10.16 15.84 10.13
CA VAL A 180 -9.84 15.74 11.57
C VAL A 180 -9.95 14.28 12.00
N GLY A 181 -8.93 13.78 12.66
CA GLY A 181 -8.89 12.46 13.26
C GLY A 181 -9.70 12.38 14.57
N THR A 182 -9.23 11.56 15.50
CA THR A 182 -9.83 11.41 16.84
C THR A 182 -9.55 12.62 17.71
N LEU A 183 -10.45 12.89 18.66
CA LEU A 183 -10.36 14.01 19.61
C LEU A 183 -10.27 13.43 21.04
N PRO A 184 -9.06 13.03 21.50
CA PRO A 184 -8.90 12.41 22.82
C PRO A 184 -9.18 13.39 23.99
N TYR A 185 -9.05 14.69 23.76
CA TYR A 185 -9.24 15.72 24.78
C TYR A 185 -10.58 16.44 24.63
N ARG A 186 -11.25 16.69 25.76
CA ARG A 186 -12.55 17.36 25.83
C ARG A 186 -12.39 18.75 26.45
N VAL A 187 -13.44 19.57 26.31
CA VAL A 187 -13.52 20.88 27.01
C VAL A 187 -13.31 20.66 28.51
N GLY A 188 -12.47 21.50 29.12
CA GLY A 188 -12.05 21.37 30.52
C GLY A 188 -10.76 20.57 30.73
N ALA A 189 -10.23 19.88 29.72
CA ALA A 189 -8.95 19.19 29.84
C ALA A 189 -7.79 20.17 29.92
N LEU A 190 -6.82 19.88 30.79
CA LEU A 190 -5.55 20.60 30.85
C LEU A 190 -4.63 20.06 29.74
N VAL A 191 -4.11 20.97 28.91
CA VAL A 191 -3.23 20.65 27.80
C VAL A 191 -1.90 21.40 27.91
N SER A 192 -0.85 20.82 27.33
CA SER A 192 0.50 21.43 27.30
C SER A 192 1.29 20.92 26.11
N SER A 193 2.41 21.56 25.80
CA SER A 193 3.33 21.11 24.73
C SER A 193 4.02 19.75 25.02
N ALA A 194 3.93 19.25 26.25
CA ALA A 194 4.51 17.98 26.69
C ALA A 194 3.50 16.81 26.71
N LEU A 195 2.35 16.95 26.04
CA LEU A 195 1.37 15.87 25.94
C LEU A 195 1.95 14.65 25.21
N ALA A 196 1.64 13.45 25.72
CA ALA A 196 2.04 12.19 25.09
C ALA A 196 1.29 11.89 23.79
N GLN A 197 0.07 12.45 23.64
CA GLN A 197 -0.77 12.29 22.46
C GLN A 197 -1.15 13.66 21.90
N PRO A 198 -1.29 13.80 20.56
CA PRO A 198 -1.74 15.04 19.95
C PRO A 198 -3.19 15.37 20.32
N LEU A 199 -3.59 16.63 20.23
CA LEU A 199 -4.98 17.07 20.36
C LEU A 199 -5.88 16.44 19.30
N THR A 200 -5.35 16.28 18.10
CA THR A 200 -5.90 15.58 16.96
C THR A 200 -4.82 15.41 15.89
N THR A 201 -5.12 14.60 14.88
CA THR A 201 -4.33 14.54 13.63
C THR A 201 -5.18 15.12 12.51
N VAL A 202 -4.62 15.96 11.66
CA VAL A 202 -5.26 16.43 10.43
C VAL A 202 -4.60 15.70 9.26
N SER A 203 -5.41 14.89 8.55
CA SER A 203 -4.94 14.08 7.41
C SER A 203 -5.45 14.64 6.10
N ASP A 204 -4.54 14.92 5.16
CA ASP A 204 -4.89 15.17 3.76
C ASP A 204 -5.09 13.83 3.05
N ASN A 205 -6.36 13.50 2.84
CA ASN A 205 -6.78 12.25 2.19
C ASN A 205 -7.18 12.47 0.72
N SER A 206 -6.76 13.55 0.08
CA SER A 206 -7.04 13.81 -1.34
C SER A 206 -6.40 12.77 -2.26
N ASP A 207 -5.12 12.51 -2.03
CA ASP A 207 -4.34 11.42 -2.62
C ASP A 207 -3.77 10.57 -1.49
N MET A 208 -3.76 9.26 -1.70
CA MET A 208 -3.25 8.35 -0.68
C MET A 208 -1.89 7.81 -1.09
N TYR A 209 -0.97 7.86 -0.16
CA TYR A 209 0.32 7.20 -0.28
C TYR A 209 0.21 5.76 0.22
N VAL A 210 0.51 4.82 -0.66
CA VAL A 210 0.50 3.40 -0.36
C VAL A 210 1.93 2.90 -0.32
N TYR A 211 2.38 2.48 0.86
CA TYR A 211 3.72 1.97 1.11
C TYR A 211 3.68 0.45 1.11
N PHE A 212 4.53 -0.15 0.32
CA PHE A 212 4.73 -1.59 0.27
C PHE A 212 6.21 -1.93 0.11
N SER A 213 6.60 -3.15 0.45
CA SER A 213 7.99 -3.57 0.39
C SER A 213 8.16 -4.74 -0.56
N MET A 214 9.24 -4.74 -1.33
CA MET A 214 9.67 -5.88 -2.14
C MET A 214 11.10 -6.27 -1.78
N THR A 215 11.45 -7.53 -2.04
CA THR A 215 12.81 -8.02 -1.78
C THR A 215 13.82 -7.38 -2.73
N GLU A 216 15.08 -7.30 -2.30
CA GLU A 216 16.18 -6.81 -3.14
C GLU A 216 16.29 -7.55 -4.48
N ASN A 217 16.11 -8.88 -4.47
CA ASN A 217 16.15 -9.68 -5.69
C ASN A 217 15.04 -9.31 -6.69
N GLN A 218 13.84 -9.02 -6.20
CA GLN A 218 12.73 -8.56 -7.04
C GLN A 218 13.02 -7.17 -7.62
N LEU A 219 13.56 -6.27 -6.82
CA LEU A 219 13.96 -4.94 -7.28
C LEU A 219 15.06 -5.02 -8.35
N LEU A 220 16.08 -5.85 -8.14
CA LEU A 220 17.15 -6.06 -9.12
C LEU A 220 16.60 -6.64 -10.42
N GLY A 221 15.65 -7.58 -10.35
CA GLY A 221 14.94 -8.09 -11.53
C GLY A 221 14.23 -6.99 -12.30
N LEU A 222 13.52 -6.13 -11.57
CA LEU A 222 12.80 -4.99 -12.14
C LEU A 222 13.74 -3.96 -12.79
N ILE A 223 14.84 -3.62 -12.12
CA ILE A 223 15.86 -2.71 -12.68
C ILE A 223 16.49 -3.30 -13.95
N ARG A 224 16.79 -4.61 -13.98
CA ARG A 224 17.31 -5.26 -15.17
C ARG A 224 16.33 -5.25 -16.34
N GLN A 225 15.03 -5.37 -16.05
CA GLN A 225 13.97 -5.34 -17.06
C GLN A 225 13.80 -3.95 -17.69
N TYR A 226 13.90 -2.88 -16.90
CA TYR A 226 13.68 -1.50 -17.38
C TYR A 226 14.96 -0.72 -17.65
N GLY A 227 16.15 -1.25 -17.32
CA GLY A 227 17.45 -0.61 -17.54
C GLY A 227 17.94 0.21 -16.35
N SER A 228 17.10 1.05 -15.76
CA SER A 228 17.42 1.84 -14.58
C SER A 228 16.23 1.97 -13.63
N LYS A 229 16.48 2.47 -12.42
CA LYS A 229 15.45 2.75 -11.43
C LYS A 229 14.50 3.84 -11.91
N GLU A 230 15.03 4.88 -12.53
CA GLU A 230 14.28 6.02 -13.06
C GLU A 230 13.41 5.61 -14.26
N GLU A 231 13.92 4.75 -15.12
CA GLU A 231 13.13 4.19 -16.23
C GLU A 231 12.06 3.23 -15.75
N ALA A 232 12.34 2.44 -14.72
CA ALA A 232 11.32 1.60 -14.08
C ALA A 232 10.16 2.45 -13.56
N LEU A 233 10.43 3.54 -12.83
CA LEU A 233 9.39 4.44 -12.30
C LEU A 233 8.52 5.07 -13.40
N LYS A 234 9.10 5.35 -14.59
CA LYS A 234 8.36 5.96 -15.71
C LYS A 234 7.56 4.95 -16.52
N ASN A 235 8.11 3.75 -16.71
CA ASN A 235 7.60 2.77 -17.66
C ASN A 235 6.82 1.63 -17.01
N MET A 236 6.81 1.55 -15.66
CA MET A 236 5.99 0.56 -14.96
C MET A 236 4.51 0.83 -15.22
N PRO A 237 3.73 -0.22 -15.49
CA PRO A 237 2.28 -0.09 -15.64
C PRO A 237 1.64 0.38 -14.33
N ALA A 238 0.45 0.96 -14.47
CA ALA A 238 -0.38 1.30 -13.31
C ALA A 238 -0.66 0.04 -12.47
N ILE A 239 -0.67 0.21 -11.17
CA ILE A 239 -0.86 -0.85 -10.19
C ILE A 239 -2.26 -0.80 -9.60
N ASP A 240 -2.76 -1.97 -9.21
CA ASP A 240 -4.07 -2.10 -8.59
C ASP A 240 -3.92 -2.22 -7.07
N LEU A 241 -4.92 -1.76 -6.33
CA LEU A 241 -5.00 -1.90 -4.87
C LEU A 241 -6.16 -2.81 -4.51
N GLN A 242 -5.88 -3.87 -3.77
CA GLN A 242 -6.88 -4.74 -3.18
C GLN A 242 -7.05 -4.37 -1.71
N LEU A 243 -8.27 -4.08 -1.31
CA LEU A 243 -8.61 -3.72 0.06
C LEU A 243 -8.66 -4.98 0.96
N ASN A 244 -8.76 -4.78 2.27
CA ASN A 244 -8.77 -5.89 3.24
C ASN A 244 -9.99 -6.81 3.10
N ASP A 245 -11.10 -6.33 2.55
CA ASP A 245 -12.29 -7.13 2.22
C ASP A 245 -12.14 -7.92 0.92
N LYS A 246 -10.93 -7.90 0.31
CA LYS A 246 -10.58 -8.49 -0.99
C LYS A 246 -11.22 -7.83 -2.21
N SER A 247 -11.96 -6.74 -2.03
CA SER A 247 -12.43 -5.94 -3.15
C SER A 247 -11.28 -5.22 -3.85
N ALA A 248 -11.39 -5.02 -5.16
CA ALA A 248 -10.46 -4.19 -5.90
C ALA A 248 -10.86 -2.72 -5.75
N TYR A 249 -9.90 -1.85 -5.48
CA TYR A 249 -10.12 -0.41 -5.49
C TYR A 249 -10.35 0.07 -6.93
N SER A 250 -11.27 1.00 -7.12
CA SER A 250 -11.71 1.45 -8.45
C SER A 250 -10.65 2.22 -9.23
N GLU A 251 -9.81 2.99 -8.53
CA GLU A 251 -8.77 3.81 -9.15
C GLU A 251 -7.42 3.09 -9.13
N ARG A 252 -6.64 3.25 -10.21
CA ARG A 252 -5.30 2.71 -10.31
C ARG A 252 -4.27 3.68 -9.77
N GLY A 253 -3.24 3.13 -9.14
CA GLY A 253 -2.13 3.90 -8.63
C GLY A 253 -0.90 3.84 -9.53
N GLN A 254 0.04 4.75 -9.25
CA GLN A 254 1.35 4.79 -9.88
C GLN A 254 2.44 4.76 -8.81
N ILE A 255 3.51 4.02 -9.07
CA ILE A 255 4.68 4.01 -8.19
C ILE A 255 5.43 5.33 -8.40
N GLU A 256 5.53 6.12 -7.33
CA GLU A 256 6.16 7.45 -7.38
C GLU A 256 7.63 7.38 -6.95
N SER A 257 7.94 6.53 -5.99
CA SER A 257 9.31 6.45 -5.48
C SER A 257 9.69 5.05 -5.00
N ILE A 258 10.97 4.76 -5.12
CA ILE A 258 11.64 3.56 -4.61
C ILE A 258 12.72 4.03 -3.64
N SER A 259 12.72 3.51 -2.41
CA SER A 259 13.72 3.85 -1.40
C SER A 259 15.15 3.61 -1.93
N GLY A 260 16.06 4.49 -1.57
CA GLY A 260 17.49 4.32 -1.84
C GLY A 260 18.21 3.44 -0.81
N VAL A 261 17.50 2.95 0.21
CA VAL A 261 18.06 2.19 1.33
C VAL A 261 17.31 0.87 1.47
N ILE A 262 18.07 -0.21 1.66
CA ILE A 262 17.54 -1.55 1.95
C ILE A 262 17.43 -1.68 3.48
N ASP A 263 16.29 -2.13 3.96
CA ASP A 263 16.13 -2.52 5.37
C ASP A 263 16.93 -3.79 5.62
N ARG A 264 17.97 -3.67 6.47
CA ARG A 264 18.90 -4.77 6.75
C ARG A 264 18.28 -5.91 7.55
N SER A 265 17.20 -5.65 8.26
CA SER A 265 16.51 -6.67 9.07
C SER A 265 15.65 -7.60 8.22
N THR A 266 15.08 -7.09 7.14
CA THR A 266 14.15 -7.81 6.27
C THR A 266 14.70 -8.08 4.87
N GLY A 267 15.79 -7.41 4.45
CA GLY A 267 16.33 -7.49 3.09
C GLY A 267 15.37 -6.91 2.04
N THR A 268 14.52 -5.97 2.43
CA THR A 268 13.50 -5.38 1.56
C THR A 268 13.75 -3.90 1.28
N VAL A 269 13.20 -3.43 0.18
CA VAL A 269 13.16 -2.03 -0.24
C VAL A 269 11.73 -1.54 -0.18
N SER A 270 11.53 -0.38 0.42
CA SER A 270 10.21 0.26 0.50
C SER A 270 9.92 1.05 -0.78
N LEU A 271 8.73 0.86 -1.32
CA LEU A 271 8.18 1.59 -2.45
C LEU A 271 6.98 2.41 -1.99
N ARG A 272 6.80 3.57 -2.60
CA ARG A 272 5.63 4.41 -2.40
C ARG A 272 4.88 4.55 -3.72
N ALA A 273 3.61 4.25 -3.68
CA ALA A 273 2.68 4.50 -4.77
C ALA A 273 1.65 5.55 -4.37
N VAL A 274 1.13 6.26 -5.35
CA VAL A 274 0.07 7.27 -5.19
C VAL A 274 -1.21 6.73 -5.79
N PHE A 275 -2.29 6.78 -5.01
CA PHE A 275 -3.64 6.43 -5.44
C PHE A 275 -4.57 7.61 -5.24
N PRO A 276 -5.28 8.08 -6.28
CA PRO A 276 -6.31 9.10 -6.14
C PRO A 276 -7.42 8.62 -5.22
N ASN A 277 -7.94 9.48 -4.33
CA ASN A 277 -9.00 9.12 -3.38
C ASN A 277 -10.21 10.07 -3.50
N LYS A 278 -10.76 10.17 -4.70
CA LYS A 278 -11.87 11.09 -5.00
C LYS A 278 -13.13 10.80 -4.19
N GLU A 279 -13.43 9.53 -3.97
CA GLU A 279 -14.61 9.08 -3.22
C GLU A 279 -14.40 9.09 -1.71
N GLY A 280 -13.16 9.29 -1.23
CA GLY A 280 -12.84 9.30 0.19
C GLY A 280 -12.93 7.95 0.88
N LEU A 281 -12.89 6.84 0.12
CA LEU A 281 -12.98 5.48 0.65
C LEU A 281 -11.72 5.07 1.43
N LEU A 282 -10.57 5.54 0.98
CA LEU A 282 -9.30 5.24 1.63
C LEU A 282 -9.07 6.20 2.80
N HIS A 283 -8.62 5.65 3.91
CA HIS A 283 -8.29 6.42 5.11
C HIS A 283 -6.84 6.16 5.54
N SER A 284 -6.20 7.16 6.12
CA SER A 284 -4.88 7.01 6.71
C SER A 284 -4.90 5.98 7.84
N GLY A 285 -3.87 5.12 7.89
CA GLY A 285 -3.81 3.97 8.79
C GLY A 285 -4.43 2.70 8.24
N GLY A 286 -5.07 2.75 7.07
CA GLY A 286 -5.61 1.58 6.39
C GLY A 286 -4.50 0.62 5.91
N ALA A 287 -4.89 -0.61 5.59
CA ALA A 287 -4.02 -1.63 5.01
C ALA A 287 -4.70 -2.28 3.80
N GLY A 288 -3.88 -2.89 2.93
CA GLY A 288 -4.35 -3.60 1.74
C GLY A 288 -3.21 -4.34 1.08
N ASN A 289 -3.46 -4.84 -0.13
CA ASN A 289 -2.44 -5.46 -0.96
C ASN A 289 -2.30 -4.69 -2.27
N VAL A 290 -1.08 -4.27 -2.58
CA VAL A 290 -0.76 -3.71 -3.90
C VAL A 290 -0.49 -4.86 -4.86
N ILE A 291 -1.16 -4.84 -6.01
CA ILE A 291 -0.98 -5.83 -7.07
C ILE A 291 -0.14 -5.19 -8.17
N VAL A 292 1.10 -5.65 -8.27
CA VAL A 292 2.06 -5.17 -9.26
C VAL A 292 2.11 -6.15 -10.43
N PRO A 293 1.70 -5.74 -11.64
CA PRO A 293 1.87 -6.56 -12.83
C PRO A 293 3.35 -6.56 -13.26
N VAL A 294 3.92 -7.76 -13.39
CA VAL A 294 5.30 -7.97 -13.85
C VAL A 294 5.26 -8.80 -15.13
N GLN A 295 5.89 -8.32 -16.18
CA GLN A 295 6.03 -9.09 -17.41
C GLN A 295 7.20 -10.07 -17.26
N LYS A 296 6.92 -11.37 -17.37
CA LYS A 296 7.94 -12.42 -17.44
C LYS A 296 8.04 -12.90 -18.88
N THR A 297 9.16 -12.58 -19.52
CA THR A 297 9.44 -12.99 -20.90
C THR A 297 9.90 -14.44 -20.94
N GLY A 298 9.43 -15.19 -21.94
CA GLY A 298 9.85 -16.58 -22.15
C GLY A 298 9.42 -17.55 -21.03
N ALA A 299 8.37 -17.25 -20.27
CA ALA A 299 7.90 -18.12 -19.19
C ALA A 299 7.30 -19.41 -19.74
N LEU A 300 7.70 -20.55 -19.18
CA LEU A 300 7.07 -21.85 -19.45
C LEU A 300 5.85 -21.98 -18.54
N THR A 301 4.66 -21.98 -19.13
CA THR A 301 3.40 -22.06 -18.37
C THR A 301 2.74 -23.41 -18.56
N ILE A 302 2.29 -24.03 -17.45
CA ILE A 302 1.59 -25.30 -17.45
C ILE A 302 0.30 -25.18 -16.62
N PRO A 303 -0.79 -25.89 -16.95
CA PRO A 303 -1.99 -25.92 -16.15
C PRO A 303 -1.75 -26.66 -14.84
N GLN A 304 -2.47 -26.27 -13.76
CA GLN A 304 -2.39 -26.97 -12.47
C GLN A 304 -2.73 -28.45 -12.62
N ALA A 305 -3.69 -28.80 -13.48
CA ALA A 305 -4.12 -30.18 -13.75
C ALA A 305 -2.99 -31.09 -14.28
N ALA A 306 -1.94 -30.49 -14.88
CA ALA A 306 -0.77 -31.22 -15.38
C ALA A 306 0.23 -31.60 -14.28
N THR A 307 0.01 -31.15 -13.03
CA THR A 307 0.94 -31.37 -11.93
C THR A 307 0.35 -32.28 -10.86
N PHE A 308 1.20 -33.06 -10.22
CA PHE A 308 0.86 -33.83 -9.02
C PHE A 308 1.92 -33.64 -7.94
N GLU A 309 1.55 -33.90 -6.70
CA GLU A 309 2.40 -33.64 -5.54
C GLU A 309 2.72 -34.95 -4.79
N ILE A 310 4.00 -35.17 -4.55
CA ILE A 310 4.50 -36.29 -3.74
C ILE A 310 5.48 -35.71 -2.73
N GLN A 311 5.23 -35.95 -1.44
CA GLN A 311 6.14 -35.53 -0.36
C GLN A 311 6.56 -34.04 -0.48
N ASP A 312 5.58 -33.15 -0.63
CA ASP A 312 5.79 -31.70 -0.72
C ASP A 312 6.60 -31.21 -1.95
N LYS A 313 6.81 -32.10 -2.93
CA LYS A 313 7.46 -31.81 -4.21
C LYS A 313 6.47 -31.96 -5.36
N ARG A 314 6.56 -31.05 -6.34
CA ARG A 314 5.72 -31.10 -7.53
C ARG A 314 6.40 -31.81 -8.67
N TYR A 315 5.59 -32.61 -9.37
CA TYR A 315 6.01 -33.43 -10.51
C TYR A 315 5.06 -33.21 -11.69
N VAL A 316 5.58 -33.44 -12.86
CA VAL A 316 4.82 -33.56 -14.13
C VAL A 316 5.21 -34.85 -14.80
N TYR A 317 4.34 -35.38 -15.64
CA TYR A 317 4.72 -36.49 -16.53
C TYR A 317 5.17 -35.93 -17.87
N LYS A 318 6.44 -36.12 -18.23
CA LYS A 318 6.96 -35.92 -19.59
C LYS A 318 6.64 -37.15 -20.43
N VAL A 319 6.32 -36.94 -21.69
CA VAL A 319 6.16 -38.02 -22.67
C VAL A 319 7.47 -38.21 -23.39
N VAL A 320 8.21 -39.28 -23.06
CA VAL A 320 9.49 -39.62 -23.68
C VAL A 320 9.30 -40.99 -24.31
N ASP A 321 9.58 -41.14 -25.60
CA ASP A 321 9.41 -42.38 -26.38
C ASP A 321 8.02 -43.01 -26.22
N GLY A 322 6.96 -42.17 -26.14
CA GLY A 322 5.58 -42.62 -25.97
C GLY A 322 5.25 -43.17 -24.58
N LYS A 323 6.09 -42.95 -23.57
CA LYS A 323 5.89 -43.36 -22.18
C LYS A 323 5.91 -42.16 -21.23
N ALA A 324 5.13 -42.24 -20.16
CA ALA A 324 5.11 -41.27 -19.09
C ALA A 324 6.36 -41.40 -18.20
N GLN A 325 7.13 -40.37 -18.06
CA GLN A 325 8.28 -40.25 -17.17
C GLN A 325 8.05 -39.12 -16.19
N SER A 326 8.12 -39.39 -14.89
CA SER A 326 7.99 -38.35 -13.86
C SER A 326 9.21 -37.45 -13.83
N SER A 327 8.98 -36.13 -13.85
CA SER A 327 10.02 -35.09 -13.72
C SER A 327 9.64 -34.14 -12.60
N GLN A 328 10.56 -33.93 -11.66
CA GLN A 328 10.37 -32.92 -10.61
C GLN A 328 10.46 -31.53 -11.22
N VAL A 329 9.55 -30.66 -10.82
CA VAL A 329 9.49 -29.26 -11.28
C VAL A 329 9.41 -28.30 -10.11
N GLN A 330 10.10 -27.14 -10.24
CA GLN A 330 9.88 -26.00 -9.38
C GLN A 330 8.92 -25.07 -10.09
N VAL A 331 7.84 -24.69 -9.40
CA VAL A 331 6.78 -23.89 -10.01
C VAL A 331 6.31 -22.76 -9.14
N THR A 332 6.04 -21.62 -9.76
CA THR A 332 5.41 -20.43 -9.14
C THR A 332 3.95 -20.36 -9.57
N ARG A 333 3.03 -20.21 -8.60
CA ARG A 333 1.58 -20.11 -8.85
C ARG A 333 1.24 -18.77 -9.47
N VAL A 334 0.41 -18.78 -10.52
CA VAL A 334 -0.08 -17.58 -11.20
C VAL A 334 -1.59 -17.70 -11.48
N ASN A 335 -2.24 -16.61 -11.81
CA ASN A 335 -3.66 -16.57 -12.17
C ASN A 335 -4.59 -17.24 -11.13
N GLY A 336 -4.37 -16.95 -9.85
CA GLY A 336 -5.17 -17.54 -8.77
C GLY A 336 -4.94 -19.02 -8.56
N GLY A 337 -3.81 -19.56 -9.06
CA GLY A 337 -3.41 -20.97 -8.90
C GLY A 337 -3.93 -21.91 -9.99
N ARG A 338 -4.58 -21.41 -11.03
CA ARG A 338 -5.02 -22.23 -12.17
C ARG A 338 -3.88 -22.64 -13.08
N GLU A 339 -2.85 -21.81 -13.14
CA GLU A 339 -1.65 -22.03 -13.94
C GLU A 339 -0.40 -21.93 -13.07
N PHE A 340 0.63 -22.64 -13.48
CA PHE A 340 1.95 -22.57 -12.89
C PHE A 340 2.97 -22.11 -13.92
N ILE A 341 3.88 -21.25 -13.51
CA ILE A 341 5.11 -20.98 -14.24
C ILE A 341 6.15 -21.95 -13.74
N VAL A 342 6.81 -22.64 -14.68
CA VAL A 342 7.89 -23.54 -14.37
C VAL A 342 9.18 -22.73 -14.32
N ASP A 343 9.79 -22.72 -13.16
CA ASP A 343 11.09 -22.07 -12.94
C ASP A 343 12.24 -23.02 -13.26
N GLU A 344 12.09 -24.34 -12.90
CA GLU A 344 13.06 -25.38 -13.16
C GLU A 344 12.37 -26.73 -13.45
N GLY A 345 13.05 -27.61 -14.22
CA GLY A 345 12.65 -29.01 -14.44
C GLY A 345 12.00 -29.31 -15.77
N LEU A 346 11.66 -28.30 -16.61
CA LEU A 346 11.20 -28.45 -17.97
C LEU A 346 12.05 -27.63 -18.94
N ALA A 347 12.19 -28.12 -20.16
CA ALA A 347 12.78 -27.39 -21.26
C ALA A 347 11.71 -26.95 -22.29
N PRO A 348 11.95 -25.87 -23.05
CA PRO A 348 11.11 -25.53 -24.18
C PRO A 348 11.04 -26.69 -25.19
N GLY A 349 9.81 -27.07 -25.58
CA GLY A 349 9.59 -28.19 -26.50
C GLY A 349 9.28 -29.53 -25.80
N ASP A 350 9.43 -29.64 -24.48
CA ASP A 350 9.02 -30.83 -23.76
C ASP A 350 7.51 -31.06 -23.92
N VAL A 351 7.13 -32.32 -24.14
CA VAL A 351 5.73 -32.74 -24.19
C VAL A 351 5.35 -33.29 -22.84
N ILE A 352 4.30 -32.72 -22.23
CA ILE A 352 3.80 -33.15 -20.93
C ILE A 352 2.33 -33.58 -21.01
N VAL A 353 1.89 -34.38 -20.06
CA VAL A 353 0.47 -34.73 -19.91
C VAL A 353 -0.26 -33.56 -19.26
N ALA A 354 -1.28 -33.02 -19.94
CA ALA A 354 -2.02 -31.83 -19.50
C ALA A 354 -3.12 -32.17 -18.49
N GLU A 355 -3.78 -33.31 -18.65
CA GLU A 355 -4.86 -33.79 -17.77
C GLU A 355 -4.75 -35.29 -17.48
N GLY A 356 -5.33 -35.71 -16.33
CA GLY A 356 -5.39 -37.12 -15.95
C GLY A 356 -4.15 -37.67 -15.25
N VAL A 357 -3.24 -36.81 -14.81
CA VAL A 357 -1.96 -37.17 -14.16
C VAL A 357 -2.14 -38.04 -12.91
N GLY A 358 -3.27 -37.91 -12.18
CA GLY A 358 -3.53 -38.71 -10.97
C GLY A 358 -3.75 -40.22 -11.20
N LEU A 359 -4.04 -40.61 -12.43
CA LEU A 359 -4.26 -42.02 -12.83
C LEU A 359 -3.01 -42.65 -13.48
N LEU A 360 -2.05 -41.83 -13.86
CA LEU A 360 -0.81 -42.23 -14.51
C LEU A 360 0.20 -42.79 -13.52
N ARG A 361 0.96 -43.81 -14.00
CA ARG A 361 2.14 -44.34 -13.31
C ARG A 361 3.35 -44.22 -14.22
N GLU A 362 4.51 -44.19 -13.63
CA GLU A 362 5.78 -44.15 -14.38
C GLU A 362 5.88 -45.33 -15.35
N GLY A 363 6.30 -45.05 -16.58
CA GLY A 363 6.44 -46.06 -17.64
C GLY A 363 5.13 -46.42 -18.35
N THR A 364 3.97 -45.86 -17.99
CA THR A 364 2.70 -46.11 -18.68
C THR A 364 2.77 -45.59 -20.12
N PRO A 365 2.39 -46.43 -21.15
CA PRO A 365 2.30 -45.93 -22.51
C PRO A 365 1.23 -44.85 -22.63
N VAL A 366 1.60 -43.71 -23.19
CA VAL A 366 0.74 -42.54 -23.39
C VAL A 366 0.45 -42.39 -24.87
N LYS A 367 -0.80 -42.58 -25.26
CA LYS A 367 -1.28 -42.22 -26.59
C LYS A 367 -1.72 -40.76 -26.58
N ALA A 368 -0.97 -39.97 -27.30
CA ALA A 368 -1.20 -38.53 -27.33
C ALA A 368 -2.51 -38.19 -28.06
N LYS A 369 -3.48 -37.64 -27.33
CA LYS A 369 -4.58 -36.87 -27.90
C LYS A 369 -4.13 -35.41 -27.88
N ALA A 370 -3.99 -34.81 -29.07
CA ALA A 370 -3.56 -33.42 -29.14
C ALA A 370 -4.52 -32.51 -28.35
N ALA A 371 -4.01 -31.82 -27.34
CA ALA A 371 -4.79 -30.82 -26.63
C ALA A 371 -5.23 -29.73 -27.62
N GLN A 372 -6.52 -29.42 -27.63
CA GLN A 372 -6.99 -28.25 -28.33
C GLN A 372 -6.37 -27.04 -27.61
N THR A 373 -5.52 -26.32 -28.34
CA THR A 373 -4.90 -25.07 -27.87
C THR A 373 -6.02 -24.17 -27.33
N PRO A 374 -5.94 -23.71 -26.07
CA PRO A 374 -6.89 -22.73 -25.60
C PRO A 374 -6.75 -21.46 -26.45
N VAL A 375 -7.76 -21.13 -27.20
CA VAL A 375 -7.87 -19.94 -28.03
C VAL A 375 -7.63 -18.74 -27.12
N ALA A 376 -6.48 -18.10 -27.29
CA ALA A 376 -6.25 -16.76 -26.75
C ALA A 376 -7.24 -15.82 -27.43
N GLY A 377 -8.16 -15.24 -26.66
CA GLY A 377 -9.02 -14.19 -27.20
C GLY A 377 -10.44 -14.20 -26.65
N VAL A 378 -10.63 -13.80 -25.41
CA VAL A 378 -11.87 -13.13 -25.04
C VAL A 378 -11.56 -11.63 -25.00
N THR A 379 -11.60 -11.04 -26.18
CA THR A 379 -11.78 -9.61 -26.34
C THR A 379 -13.20 -9.31 -25.84
N ASN A 380 -13.33 -8.55 -24.79
CA ASN A 380 -14.58 -7.97 -24.34
C ASN A 380 -15.05 -6.98 -25.43
N ALA A 381 -15.85 -7.49 -26.36
CA ALA A 381 -16.67 -6.67 -27.22
C ALA A 381 -18.03 -6.49 -26.54
N ASN A 382 -18.12 -5.49 -25.70
CA ASN A 382 -19.40 -4.95 -25.28
C ASN A 382 -19.79 -3.86 -26.31
N GLN A 383 -20.29 -4.29 -27.45
CA GLN A 383 -20.98 -3.39 -28.39
C GLN A 383 -22.47 -3.41 -28.05
N SER A 384 -22.90 -2.33 -27.49
CA SER A 384 -24.29 -1.91 -27.39
C SER A 384 -24.93 -1.87 -28.78
N SER A 385 -25.85 -2.80 -29.06
CA SER A 385 -26.80 -2.70 -30.16
C SER A 385 -27.93 -1.76 -29.74
N SER A 386 -27.87 -0.52 -30.18
CA SER A 386 -29.02 0.39 -30.22
C SER A 386 -29.94 -0.06 -31.34
N THR A 387 -31.09 -0.62 -30.97
CA THR A 387 -32.22 -0.82 -31.89
C THR A 387 -33.13 0.40 -31.79
N GLU A 388 -33.09 1.23 -32.80
CA GLU A 388 -34.12 2.22 -33.09
C GLU A 388 -35.47 1.52 -33.26
N THR A 389 -36.46 1.90 -32.47
CA THR A 389 -37.85 1.67 -32.77
C THR A 389 -38.58 3.02 -32.75
N THR A 390 -38.77 3.51 -33.95
CA THR A 390 -39.67 4.64 -34.29
C THR A 390 -41.09 4.25 -33.95
N THR A 391 -41.77 4.97 -33.07
CA THR A 391 -43.22 5.00 -33.04
C THR A 391 -43.74 6.39 -32.70
N LYS A 392 -44.50 6.88 -33.61
CA LYS A 392 -45.29 8.13 -33.73
C LYS A 392 -46.03 8.52 -32.45
N SER A 393 -45.99 9.82 -32.23
CA SER A 393 -46.97 10.62 -31.46
C SER A 393 -48.42 10.45 -31.98
N PRO A 394 -49.46 10.72 -31.14
CA PRO A 394 -50.09 12.02 -31.30
C PRO A 394 -50.41 12.76 -29.97
N ALA A 395 -50.50 14.05 -30.13
CA ALA A 395 -50.89 15.06 -29.16
C ALA A 395 -52.34 14.88 -28.69
N THR A 396 -52.63 15.28 -27.45
CA THR A 396 -53.92 15.90 -27.08
C THR A 396 -53.74 16.78 -25.84
N THR A 397 -54.08 18.00 -26.00
CA THR A 397 -54.43 19.15 -25.15
C THR A 397 -55.35 18.79 -23.98
N THR A 398 -55.21 19.44 -22.83
CA THR A 398 -56.16 20.29 -22.09
C THR A 398 -55.79 20.39 -20.61
N GLU A 399 -55.57 21.62 -20.22
CA GLU A 399 -56.25 22.41 -19.14
C GLU A 399 -56.55 21.71 -17.79
N ASN A 400 -55.87 22.12 -16.72
CA ASN A 400 -56.32 23.11 -15.73
C ASN A 400 -55.14 23.45 -14.79
#